data_53911c2f2bddf1a365e30943f8db1d17
#
_entry.id   53911c2f2bddf1a365e30943f8db1d17
#
_cell.length_a   1.000
_cell.length_b   1.000
_cell.length_c   1.000
_cell.angle_alpha   90.00
_cell.angle_beta   90.00
_cell.angle_gamma   90.00
#
_symmetry.space_group_name_H-M   'P 1'
#
loop_
_entity.id
_entity.type
_entity.pdbx_description
1 polymer ?
#
loop_
_entity_poly.entity_id
_entity_poly.type
_entity_poly.pdbx_seq_one_letter_code
_entity_poly.pdbx_strand_id
1 'polypeptide(L)'
;CPLLFTWLEQVQANNKNGEIYLTDIVELATQAGSKVACQIADEAEIAGVNDRADLAYLEAVLQTRLRNSAMQQGASLIAPETVFLNADTIIGQDVIIEPHVVIGPGTQIGEGSIIKSFSHIEGSKLGACCVIGPYARLRAGTDAGDGVKIGNFVETKKSTIGAGSKANHLTYIGDSVIGADVNVGAGTITCNYDGFGKFKTIIEDEASIGSNTALVAPVKIGAGAIIGAGSTITADVPNDAIATTRSALDVRQNAAIRYRNQRYEPS
;
A
#
# COMPACT_ATOMS: atom_id res chain seq x y z
N CYS A 1 -7.82 3.30 -43.43
CA CYS A 1 -8.35 4.16 -44.47
C CYS A 1 -7.26 4.37 -45.52
N PRO A 2 -7.39 3.85 -46.77
CA PRO A 2 -6.34 3.97 -47.79
C PRO A 2 -5.94 5.43 -48.08
N LEU A 3 -6.93 6.31 -48.15
CA LEU A 3 -6.72 7.75 -48.46
C LEU A 3 -5.85 8.47 -47.40
N LEU A 4 -5.95 8.07 -46.15
CA LEU A 4 -5.15 8.62 -45.06
C LEU A 4 -3.65 8.45 -45.33
N PHE A 5 -3.23 7.26 -45.70
CA PHE A 5 -1.82 6.99 -45.98
C PHE A 5 -1.32 7.75 -47.22
N THR A 6 -2.17 7.91 -48.25
CA THR A 6 -1.82 8.71 -49.44
C THR A 6 -1.60 10.18 -49.07
N TRP A 7 -2.37 10.73 -48.13
CA TRP A 7 -2.18 12.12 -47.68
C TRP A 7 -0.99 12.25 -46.73
N LEU A 8 -0.74 11.26 -45.86
CA LEU A 8 0.43 11.26 -44.97
C LEU A 8 1.76 11.35 -45.75
N GLU A 9 1.85 10.68 -46.91
CA GLU A 9 3.03 10.75 -47.79
C GLU A 9 3.25 12.16 -48.41
N GLN A 10 2.22 13.01 -48.39
CA GLN A 10 2.26 14.37 -48.98
C GLN A 10 2.49 15.45 -47.92
N VAL A 11 2.40 15.12 -46.60
CA VAL A 11 2.64 16.09 -45.53
C VAL A 11 4.11 16.51 -45.55
N GLN A 12 4.37 17.80 -45.55
CA GLN A 12 5.71 18.38 -45.60
C GLN A 12 5.99 19.21 -44.33
N ALA A 13 7.25 19.25 -43.91
CA ALA A 13 7.70 20.04 -42.76
C ALA A 13 7.80 21.55 -43.12
N ASN A 14 6.68 22.18 -43.52
CA ASN A 14 6.63 23.56 -44.00
C ASN A 14 6.43 24.62 -42.89
N ASN A 15 6.55 24.24 -41.63
CA ASN A 15 6.39 25.13 -40.48
C ASN A 15 7.74 25.62 -39.95
N LYS A 16 7.71 26.64 -39.08
CA LYS A 16 8.90 27.26 -38.48
C LYS A 16 9.80 26.29 -37.70
N ASN A 17 9.23 25.18 -37.21
CA ASN A 17 9.94 24.19 -36.41
C ASN A 17 10.52 23.04 -37.23
N GLY A 18 10.17 22.94 -38.53
CA GLY A 18 10.57 21.81 -39.38
C GLY A 18 9.90 20.48 -38.98
N GLU A 19 8.77 20.53 -38.33
CA GLU A 19 8.02 19.36 -37.85
C GLU A 19 6.93 18.93 -38.82
N ILE A 20 6.56 17.68 -38.82
CA ILE A 20 5.45 17.10 -39.58
C ILE A 20 4.23 17.03 -38.69
N TYR A 21 3.19 17.79 -39.00
CA TYR A 21 1.95 17.77 -38.22
C TYR A 21 0.89 16.89 -38.87
N LEU A 22 0.33 15.97 -38.09
CA LEU A 22 -0.76 15.10 -38.51
C LEU A 22 -2.01 15.92 -38.96
N THR A 23 -2.22 17.09 -38.37
CA THR A 23 -3.33 17.99 -38.68
C THR A 23 -3.32 18.53 -40.12
N ASP A 24 -2.16 18.56 -40.81
CA ASP A 24 -2.03 19.04 -42.20
C ASP A 24 -2.78 18.13 -43.19
N ILE A 25 -3.09 16.88 -42.75
CA ILE A 25 -3.95 15.97 -43.53
C ILE A 25 -5.33 16.57 -43.79
N VAL A 26 -5.86 17.39 -42.89
CA VAL A 26 -7.18 18.00 -43.00
C VAL A 26 -7.19 18.95 -44.20
N GLU A 27 -6.13 19.73 -44.38
CA GLU A 27 -5.96 20.61 -45.53
C GLU A 27 -5.86 19.81 -46.83
N LEU A 28 -5.00 18.80 -46.89
CA LEU A 28 -4.84 17.93 -48.06
C LEU A 28 -6.14 17.22 -48.43
N ALA A 29 -6.89 16.72 -47.44
CA ALA A 29 -8.17 16.07 -47.67
C ALA A 29 -9.21 17.03 -48.25
N THR A 30 -9.28 18.26 -47.75
CA THR A 30 -10.22 19.27 -48.24
C THR A 30 -9.86 19.76 -49.66
N GLN A 31 -8.58 19.94 -49.94
CA GLN A 31 -8.08 20.25 -51.27
C GLN A 31 -8.39 19.14 -52.30
N ALA A 32 -8.37 17.88 -51.85
CA ALA A 32 -8.75 16.73 -52.66
C ALA A 32 -10.28 16.55 -52.79
N GLY A 33 -11.09 17.48 -52.28
CA GLY A 33 -12.55 17.43 -52.33
C GLY A 33 -13.21 16.43 -51.37
N SER A 34 -12.48 15.90 -50.44
CA SER A 34 -13.00 15.00 -49.39
C SER A 34 -13.75 15.77 -48.32
N LYS A 35 -14.82 15.19 -47.77
CA LYS A 35 -15.54 15.78 -46.63
C LYS A 35 -14.82 15.41 -45.35
N VAL A 36 -14.47 16.42 -44.58
CA VAL A 36 -13.89 16.25 -43.22
C VAL A 36 -14.96 16.62 -42.20
N ALA A 37 -15.21 15.70 -41.24
CA ALA A 37 -16.08 15.96 -40.10
C ALA A 37 -15.25 16.41 -38.92
N CYS A 38 -15.78 17.36 -38.16
CA CYS A 38 -15.16 17.83 -36.90
C CYS A 38 -16.05 17.41 -35.73
N GLN A 39 -15.44 16.84 -34.69
CA GLN A 39 -16.10 16.59 -33.41
C GLN A 39 -15.40 17.42 -32.36
N ILE A 40 -16.18 18.23 -31.64
CA ILE A 40 -15.66 19.01 -30.51
C ILE A 40 -15.49 18.07 -29.33
N ALA A 41 -14.29 18.04 -28.74
CA ALA A 41 -13.96 17.31 -27.53
C ALA A 41 -13.64 18.30 -26.40
N ASP A 42 -13.75 17.83 -25.16
CA ASP A 42 -13.32 18.59 -23.98
C ASP A 42 -11.81 18.82 -24.05
N GLU A 43 -11.35 20.02 -23.70
CA GLU A 43 -9.92 20.35 -23.68
C GLU A 43 -9.09 19.39 -22.85
N ALA A 44 -9.62 18.95 -21.70
CA ALA A 44 -8.96 18.00 -20.80
C ALA A 44 -8.82 16.58 -21.39
N GLU A 45 -9.57 16.25 -22.46
CA GLU A 45 -9.45 14.96 -23.15
C GLU A 45 -8.40 14.95 -24.25
N ILE A 46 -8.09 16.11 -24.80
CA ILE A 46 -7.17 16.27 -25.94
C ILE A 46 -5.85 16.95 -25.56
N ALA A 47 -5.69 17.33 -24.28
CA ALA A 47 -4.49 17.98 -23.80
C ALA A 47 -3.26 17.07 -23.94
N GLY A 48 -2.20 17.60 -24.51
CA GLY A 48 -0.91 16.91 -24.67
C GLY A 48 0.09 17.27 -23.56
N VAL A 49 1.13 16.46 -23.44
CA VAL A 49 2.25 16.69 -22.50
C VAL A 49 3.49 17.08 -23.29
N ASN A 50 3.98 18.29 -23.10
CA ASN A 50 5.24 18.76 -23.68
C ASN A 50 6.34 18.89 -22.62
N ASP A 51 5.96 19.18 -21.37
CA ASP A 51 6.87 19.35 -20.27
C ASP A 51 6.31 18.77 -18.96
N ARG A 52 7.06 18.93 -17.87
CA ARG A 52 6.67 18.42 -16.55
C ARG A 52 5.51 19.19 -15.90
N ALA A 53 5.29 20.43 -16.30
CA ALA A 53 4.15 21.21 -15.81
C ALA A 53 2.85 20.70 -16.43
N ASP A 54 2.88 20.43 -17.77
CA ASP A 54 1.76 19.78 -18.45
C ASP A 54 1.45 18.41 -17.85
N LEU A 55 2.50 17.60 -17.55
CA LEU A 55 2.34 16.30 -16.88
C LEU A 55 1.66 16.44 -15.52
N ALA A 56 2.06 17.40 -14.70
CA ALA A 56 1.45 17.64 -13.40
C ALA A 56 -0.01 18.10 -13.52
N TYR A 57 -0.31 18.92 -14.50
CA TYR A 57 -1.69 19.35 -14.82
C TYR A 57 -2.57 18.15 -15.20
N LEU A 58 -2.11 17.30 -16.11
CA LEU A 58 -2.88 16.14 -16.57
C LEU A 58 -3.01 15.08 -15.47
N GLU A 59 -1.99 14.91 -14.61
CA GLU A 59 -2.14 14.09 -13.41
C GLU A 59 -3.27 14.60 -12.52
N ALA A 60 -3.36 15.89 -12.26
CA ALA A 60 -4.44 16.48 -11.47
C ALA A 60 -5.84 16.26 -12.10
N VAL A 61 -5.93 16.36 -13.43
CA VAL A 61 -7.16 16.05 -14.18
C VAL A 61 -7.53 14.57 -14.01
N LEU A 62 -6.58 13.66 -14.18
CA LEU A 62 -6.79 12.22 -13.99
C LEU A 62 -7.22 11.90 -12.55
N GLN A 63 -6.52 12.43 -11.56
CA GLN A 63 -6.86 12.25 -10.14
C GLN A 63 -8.29 12.72 -9.83
N THR A 64 -8.71 13.84 -10.42
CA THR A 64 -10.09 14.32 -10.26
C THR A 64 -11.12 13.35 -10.85
N ARG A 65 -10.84 12.78 -12.03
CA ARG A 65 -11.71 11.76 -12.65
C ARG A 65 -11.79 10.49 -11.79
N LEU A 66 -10.65 9.98 -11.32
CA LEU A 66 -10.60 8.76 -10.50
C LEU A 66 -11.37 8.92 -9.19
N ARG A 67 -11.17 10.03 -8.47
CA ARG A 67 -11.89 10.33 -7.22
C ARG A 67 -13.39 10.46 -7.44
N ASN A 68 -13.80 11.19 -8.46
CA ASN A 68 -15.23 11.33 -8.80
C ASN A 68 -15.86 9.97 -9.15
N SER A 69 -15.16 9.15 -9.91
CA SER A 69 -15.61 7.78 -10.24
C SER A 69 -15.76 6.93 -8.98
N ALA A 70 -14.78 6.95 -8.08
CA ALA A 70 -14.84 6.20 -6.82
C ALA A 70 -16.03 6.65 -5.95
N MET A 71 -16.25 7.94 -5.81
CA MET A 71 -17.40 8.47 -5.05
C MET A 71 -18.74 8.13 -5.70
N GLN A 72 -18.84 8.17 -7.03
CA GLN A 72 -20.06 7.76 -7.74
C GLN A 72 -20.35 6.26 -7.59
N GLN A 73 -19.31 5.45 -7.38
CA GLN A 73 -19.43 4.01 -7.13
C GLN A 73 -19.68 3.66 -5.65
N GLY A 74 -19.84 4.66 -4.77
CA GLY A 74 -20.24 4.48 -3.39
C GLY A 74 -19.12 4.59 -2.34
N ALA A 75 -17.91 4.97 -2.73
CA ALA A 75 -16.85 5.28 -1.75
C ALA A 75 -17.02 6.69 -1.16
N SER A 76 -16.61 6.88 0.10
CA SER A 76 -16.57 8.18 0.78
C SER A 76 -15.12 8.64 0.92
N LEU A 77 -14.73 9.71 0.22
CA LEU A 77 -13.42 10.33 0.34
C LEU A 77 -13.53 11.59 1.19
N ILE A 78 -12.85 11.62 2.34
CA ILE A 78 -12.79 12.80 3.21
C ILE A 78 -11.61 13.66 2.72
N ALA A 79 -11.87 14.92 2.32
CA ALA A 79 -10.91 15.79 1.63
C ALA A 79 -10.32 15.12 0.37
N PRO A 80 -11.15 14.89 -0.66
CA PRO A 80 -10.79 14.10 -1.84
C PRO A 80 -9.51 14.57 -2.52
N GLU A 81 -9.25 15.87 -2.54
CA GLU A 81 -8.07 16.50 -3.16
C GLU A 81 -6.75 16.01 -2.56
N THR A 82 -6.77 15.43 -1.37
CA THR A 82 -5.58 14.88 -0.68
C THR A 82 -5.39 13.39 -0.87
N VAL A 83 -6.34 12.71 -1.54
CA VAL A 83 -6.31 11.28 -1.81
C VAL A 83 -5.79 11.03 -3.22
N PHE A 84 -4.76 10.17 -3.34
CA PHE A 84 -4.19 9.78 -4.62
C PHE A 84 -4.56 8.34 -4.94
N LEU A 85 -5.16 8.13 -6.12
CA LEU A 85 -5.60 6.84 -6.62
C LEU A 85 -4.81 6.46 -7.88
N ASN A 86 -4.56 5.18 -8.07
CA ASN A 86 -4.05 4.67 -9.33
C ASN A 86 -5.22 4.27 -10.26
N ALA A 87 -4.98 4.30 -11.56
CA ALA A 87 -6.02 4.05 -12.57
C ALA A 87 -6.61 2.63 -12.52
N ASP A 88 -5.86 1.65 -11.99
CA ASP A 88 -6.28 0.26 -11.82
C ASP A 88 -6.82 -0.05 -10.41
N THR A 89 -6.98 0.95 -9.56
CA THR A 89 -7.52 0.78 -8.20
C THR A 89 -8.97 0.34 -8.25
N ILE A 90 -9.31 -0.70 -7.48
CA ILE A 90 -10.68 -1.19 -7.29
C ILE A 90 -11.10 -0.89 -5.86
N ILE A 91 -12.22 -0.16 -5.69
CA ILE A 91 -12.76 0.25 -4.39
C ILE A 91 -14.20 -0.23 -4.29
N GLY A 92 -14.50 -1.00 -3.24
CA GLY A 92 -15.85 -1.48 -2.94
C GLY A 92 -16.80 -0.38 -2.44
N GLN A 93 -18.08 -0.72 -2.31
CA GLN A 93 -19.09 0.17 -1.74
C GLN A 93 -18.81 0.48 -0.27
N ASP A 94 -19.26 1.65 0.19
CA ASP A 94 -19.16 2.09 1.59
C ASP A 94 -17.74 2.11 2.17
N VAL A 95 -16.71 2.09 1.29
CA VAL A 95 -15.32 2.30 1.69
C VAL A 95 -15.13 3.76 2.09
N ILE A 96 -14.54 4.00 3.25
CA ILE A 96 -14.19 5.35 3.73
C ILE A 96 -12.68 5.54 3.59
N ILE A 97 -12.26 6.61 2.88
CA ILE A 97 -10.86 6.98 2.74
C ILE A 97 -10.64 8.35 3.37
N GLU A 98 -9.82 8.39 4.41
CA GLU A 98 -9.44 9.60 5.13
C GLU A 98 -8.40 10.43 4.35
N PRO A 99 -8.12 11.69 4.77
CA PRO A 99 -7.18 12.56 4.08
C PRO A 99 -5.75 12.00 3.99
N HIS A 100 -5.01 12.42 2.97
CA HIS A 100 -3.60 12.10 2.74
C HIS A 100 -3.30 10.59 2.59
N VAL A 101 -4.21 9.87 1.95
CA VAL A 101 -4.03 8.46 1.63
C VAL A 101 -3.50 8.33 0.19
N VAL A 102 -2.52 7.44 -0.01
CA VAL A 102 -1.99 7.09 -1.32
C VAL A 102 -2.30 5.64 -1.63
N ILE A 103 -3.04 5.41 -2.71
CA ILE A 103 -3.36 4.07 -3.22
C ILE A 103 -2.57 3.85 -4.52
N GLY A 104 -1.54 3.03 -4.43
CA GLY A 104 -0.69 2.65 -5.55
C GLY A 104 -1.30 1.55 -6.44
N PRO A 105 -0.59 1.17 -7.51
CA PRO A 105 -1.07 0.23 -8.51
C PRO A 105 -1.37 -1.15 -7.93
N GLY A 106 -2.29 -1.88 -8.58
CA GLY A 106 -2.64 -3.27 -8.26
C GLY A 106 -3.38 -3.42 -6.92
N THR A 107 -4.02 -2.36 -6.42
CA THR A 107 -4.70 -2.36 -5.12
C THR A 107 -6.20 -2.60 -5.27
N GLN A 108 -6.74 -3.48 -4.43
CA GLN A 108 -8.17 -3.79 -4.32
C GLN A 108 -8.61 -3.63 -2.87
N ILE A 109 -9.72 -2.93 -2.64
CA ILE A 109 -10.25 -2.64 -1.31
C ILE A 109 -11.70 -3.13 -1.25
N GLY A 110 -11.96 -4.09 -0.37
CA GLY A 110 -13.29 -4.66 -0.14
C GLY A 110 -14.25 -3.68 0.54
N GLU A 111 -15.54 -3.95 0.38
CA GLU A 111 -16.65 -3.13 0.87
C GLU A 111 -16.58 -2.83 2.37
N GLY A 112 -17.07 -1.67 2.78
CA GLY A 112 -17.16 -1.24 4.19
C GLY A 112 -15.82 -1.04 4.87
N SER A 113 -14.68 -1.08 4.14
CA SER A 113 -13.36 -0.89 4.71
C SER A 113 -13.07 0.60 5.00
N ILE A 114 -12.20 0.84 5.99
CA ILE A 114 -11.79 2.19 6.40
C ILE A 114 -10.28 2.32 6.23
N ILE A 115 -9.87 3.24 5.36
CA ILE A 115 -8.46 3.57 5.14
C ILE A 115 -8.17 4.90 5.83
N LYS A 116 -7.41 4.85 6.90
CA LYS A 116 -7.10 6.01 7.73
C LYS A 116 -5.95 6.82 7.18
N SER A 117 -5.91 8.08 7.58
CA SER A 117 -4.98 9.10 7.09
C SER A 117 -3.51 8.66 7.08
N PHE A 118 -2.77 9.17 6.10
CA PHE A 118 -1.34 8.95 5.90
C PHE A 118 -0.97 7.48 5.64
N SER A 119 -1.90 6.64 5.21
CA SER A 119 -1.61 5.27 4.81
C SER A 119 -1.17 5.23 3.34
N HIS A 120 -0.21 4.31 3.05
CA HIS A 120 0.26 4.04 1.70
C HIS A 120 0.05 2.56 1.39
N ILE A 121 -0.74 2.27 0.36
CA ILE A 121 -1.14 0.91 -0.02
C ILE A 121 -0.80 0.70 -1.49
N GLU A 122 -0.06 -0.36 -1.80
CA GLU A 122 0.28 -0.73 -3.18
C GLU A 122 0.27 -2.25 -3.37
N GLY A 123 -0.21 -2.74 -4.52
CA GLY A 123 -0.18 -4.14 -4.90
C GLY A 123 -0.80 -5.07 -3.85
N SER A 124 -1.86 -4.63 -3.20
CA SER A 124 -2.45 -5.27 -2.03
C SER A 124 -3.93 -5.58 -2.28
N LYS A 125 -4.41 -6.67 -1.67
CA LYS A 125 -5.82 -7.02 -1.65
C LYS A 125 -6.33 -6.95 -0.22
N LEU A 126 -7.43 -6.25 -0.02
CA LEU A 126 -8.11 -6.12 1.25
C LEU A 126 -9.53 -6.69 1.11
N GLY A 127 -9.90 -7.60 2.00
CA GLY A 127 -11.27 -8.09 2.13
C GLY A 127 -12.23 -7.02 2.62
N ALA A 128 -13.44 -7.41 2.92
CA ALA A 128 -14.47 -6.50 3.43
C ALA A 128 -14.20 -6.07 4.88
N CYS A 129 -14.69 -4.89 5.25
CA CYS A 129 -14.66 -4.36 6.62
C CYS A 129 -13.26 -4.25 7.25
N CYS A 130 -12.21 -4.13 6.44
CA CYS A 130 -10.85 -3.91 6.93
C CYS A 130 -10.66 -2.51 7.51
N VAL A 131 -9.79 -2.38 8.51
CA VAL A 131 -9.40 -1.08 9.07
C VAL A 131 -7.89 -0.92 8.95
N ILE A 132 -7.45 0.00 8.09
CA ILE A 132 -6.04 0.20 7.75
C ILE A 132 -5.57 1.58 8.18
N GLY A 133 -4.48 1.64 8.93
CA GLY A 133 -3.87 2.89 9.39
C GLY A 133 -4.39 3.40 10.75
N PRO A 134 -4.08 4.67 11.08
CA PRO A 134 -3.31 5.64 10.26
C PRO A 134 -1.81 5.26 10.13
N TYR A 135 -1.10 5.87 9.17
CA TYR A 135 0.33 5.64 8.94
C TYR A 135 0.69 4.15 8.70
N ALA A 136 -0.18 3.38 8.06
CA ALA A 136 0.11 2.01 7.66
C ALA A 136 0.77 1.98 6.27
N ARG A 137 1.71 1.05 6.08
CA ARG A 137 2.31 0.80 4.79
C ARG A 137 2.08 -0.64 4.33
N LEU A 138 1.22 -0.82 3.35
CA LEU A 138 0.97 -2.11 2.74
C LEU A 138 1.68 -2.18 1.39
N ARG A 139 2.64 -3.11 1.30
CA ARG A 139 3.45 -3.31 0.09
C ARG A 139 2.94 -4.50 -0.71
N ALA A 140 3.36 -4.53 -1.96
CA ALA A 140 2.94 -5.54 -2.93
C ALA A 140 3.02 -6.99 -2.39
N GLY A 141 1.96 -7.73 -2.68
CA GLY A 141 1.77 -9.11 -2.22
C GLY A 141 1.18 -9.22 -0.81
N THR A 142 0.63 -8.13 -0.27
CA THR A 142 -0.21 -8.19 0.94
C THR A 142 -1.62 -8.61 0.55
N ASP A 143 -2.13 -9.66 1.20
CA ASP A 143 -3.50 -10.17 1.03
C ASP A 143 -4.14 -10.30 2.41
N ALA A 144 -5.09 -9.43 2.72
CA ALA A 144 -5.77 -9.34 4.02
C ALA A 144 -7.23 -9.79 3.86
N GLY A 145 -7.63 -10.76 4.66
CA GLY A 145 -9.01 -11.25 4.72
C GLY A 145 -9.98 -10.23 5.34
N ASP A 146 -11.24 -10.62 5.46
CA ASP A 146 -12.29 -9.76 5.98
C ASP A 146 -12.05 -9.37 7.45
N GLY A 147 -12.36 -8.12 7.79
CA GLY A 147 -12.28 -7.61 9.14
C GLY A 147 -10.87 -7.45 9.71
N VAL A 148 -9.82 -7.61 8.89
CA VAL A 148 -8.44 -7.43 9.31
C VAL A 148 -8.19 -5.99 9.75
N LYS A 149 -7.42 -5.83 10.85
CA LYS A 149 -7.02 -4.52 11.38
C LYS A 149 -5.50 -4.37 11.33
N ILE A 150 -5.03 -3.43 10.53
CA ILE A 150 -3.61 -3.06 10.43
C ILE A 150 -3.49 -1.60 10.87
N GLY A 151 -2.89 -1.38 12.03
CA GLY A 151 -2.86 -0.05 12.65
C GLY A 151 -1.63 0.79 12.32
N ASN A 152 -1.33 1.73 13.21
CA ASN A 152 -0.32 2.74 12.96
C ASN A 152 1.11 2.19 12.98
N PHE A 153 1.91 2.67 12.02
CA PHE A 153 3.31 2.27 11.84
C PHE A 153 3.50 0.77 11.68
N VAL A 154 2.54 0.12 11.03
CA VAL A 154 2.64 -1.29 10.63
C VAL A 154 3.00 -1.34 9.15
N GLU A 155 4.05 -2.09 8.84
CA GLU A 155 4.43 -2.39 7.46
C GLU A 155 4.18 -3.86 7.16
N THR A 156 3.52 -4.14 6.02
CA THR A 156 3.32 -5.50 5.51
C THR A 156 3.92 -5.68 4.12
N LYS A 157 4.41 -6.88 3.81
CA LYS A 157 4.99 -7.21 2.51
C LYS A 157 4.90 -8.70 2.22
N LYS A 158 4.37 -9.07 1.06
CA LYS A 158 4.29 -10.48 0.64
C LYS A 158 3.74 -11.39 1.74
N SER A 159 2.61 -10.99 2.33
CA SER A 159 2.03 -11.67 3.48
C SER A 159 0.54 -11.85 3.31
N THR A 160 0.05 -13.02 3.68
CA THR A 160 -1.38 -13.32 3.78
C THR A 160 -1.79 -13.17 5.24
N ILE A 161 -2.89 -12.49 5.51
CA ILE A 161 -3.42 -12.24 6.86
C ILE A 161 -4.86 -12.68 6.88
N GLY A 162 -5.17 -13.71 7.67
CA GLY A 162 -6.49 -14.30 7.79
C GLY A 162 -7.51 -13.36 8.43
N ALA A 163 -8.79 -13.64 8.18
CA ALA A 163 -9.92 -12.83 8.63
C ALA A 163 -9.89 -12.57 10.14
N GLY A 164 -10.33 -11.37 10.55
CA GLY A 164 -10.40 -10.96 11.95
C GLY A 164 -9.07 -10.68 12.65
N SER A 165 -7.95 -10.98 12.00
CA SER A 165 -6.61 -10.82 12.60
C SER A 165 -6.22 -9.35 12.76
N LYS A 166 -5.38 -9.07 13.76
CA LYS A 166 -5.04 -7.71 14.19
C LYS A 166 -3.53 -7.53 14.37
N ALA A 167 -2.98 -6.48 13.76
CA ALA A 167 -1.64 -5.96 13.99
C ALA A 167 -1.72 -4.43 14.10
N ASN A 168 -1.92 -3.93 15.31
CA ASN A 168 -2.38 -2.55 15.48
C ASN A 168 -1.26 -1.52 15.64
N HIS A 169 -0.01 -1.91 15.96
CA HIS A 169 1.02 -0.94 16.32
C HIS A 169 2.43 -1.41 15.98
N LEU A 170 3.23 -0.54 15.33
CA LEU A 170 4.70 -0.61 15.30
C LEU A 170 5.26 -1.98 14.89
N THR A 171 4.71 -2.63 13.88
CA THR A 171 4.99 -4.03 13.56
C THR A 171 5.48 -4.15 12.12
N TYR A 172 6.44 -5.05 11.88
CA TYR A 172 6.82 -5.47 10.54
C TYR A 172 6.39 -6.92 10.29
N ILE A 173 5.59 -7.12 9.24
CA ILE A 173 5.10 -8.43 8.79
C ILE A 173 5.58 -8.65 7.35
N GLY A 174 6.60 -9.47 7.17
CA GLY A 174 7.18 -9.79 5.87
C GLY A 174 7.25 -11.27 5.60
N ASP A 175 6.97 -11.68 4.35
CA ASP A 175 7.01 -13.08 3.88
C ASP A 175 6.28 -14.05 4.85
N SER A 176 5.06 -13.67 5.30
CA SER A 176 4.35 -14.35 6.38
C SER A 176 3.00 -14.90 5.94
N VAL A 177 2.57 -15.97 6.59
CA VAL A 177 1.20 -16.50 6.51
C VAL A 177 0.63 -16.46 7.91
N ILE A 178 -0.38 -15.63 8.11
CA ILE A 178 -1.08 -15.43 9.38
C ILE A 178 -2.50 -15.96 9.22
N GLY A 179 -2.93 -16.83 10.12
CA GLY A 179 -4.28 -17.40 10.16
C GLY A 179 -5.35 -16.39 10.56
N ALA A 180 -6.55 -16.90 10.81
CA ALA A 180 -7.69 -16.12 11.26
C ALA A 180 -7.60 -15.79 12.77
N ASP A 181 -8.21 -14.68 13.17
CA ASP A 181 -8.33 -14.23 14.57
C ASP A 181 -7.02 -14.15 15.36
N VAL A 182 -5.90 -14.00 14.66
CA VAL A 182 -4.58 -13.83 15.28
C VAL A 182 -4.43 -12.41 15.84
N ASN A 183 -3.87 -12.30 17.03
CA ASN A 183 -3.48 -11.01 17.60
C ASN A 183 -1.95 -10.84 17.59
N VAL A 184 -1.45 -9.89 16.82
CA VAL A 184 -0.03 -9.53 16.77
C VAL A 184 0.23 -8.31 17.65
N GLY A 185 0.99 -8.50 18.73
CA GLY A 185 1.34 -7.46 19.70
C GLY A 185 2.26 -6.38 19.12
N ALA A 186 2.20 -5.20 19.72
CA ALA A 186 2.98 -4.03 19.31
C ALA A 186 4.49 -4.32 19.30
N GLY A 187 5.20 -3.85 18.29
CA GLY A 187 6.65 -4.05 18.16
C GLY A 187 7.07 -5.45 17.74
N THR A 188 6.15 -6.29 17.27
CA THR A 188 6.49 -7.61 16.73
C THR A 188 7.17 -7.48 15.38
N ILE A 189 8.22 -8.26 15.16
CA ILE A 189 8.98 -8.30 13.92
C ILE A 189 9.09 -9.73 13.42
N THR A 190 8.69 -9.98 12.16
CA THR A 190 9.04 -11.20 11.46
C THR A 190 10.44 -11.03 10.87
N CYS A 191 11.43 -11.72 11.43
CA CYS A 191 12.81 -11.66 10.98
C CYS A 191 12.97 -12.61 9.78
N ASN A 192 12.53 -12.16 8.60
CA ASN A 192 12.37 -12.97 7.38
C ASN A 192 13.63 -13.05 6.50
N TYR A 193 14.73 -12.39 6.88
CA TYR A 193 15.96 -12.32 6.08
C TYR A 193 17.19 -12.58 6.95
N ASP A 194 18.03 -13.52 6.55
CA ASP A 194 19.24 -13.95 7.27
C ASP A 194 20.55 -13.37 6.71
N GLY A 195 20.46 -12.46 5.75
CA GLY A 195 21.63 -11.92 5.02
C GLY A 195 21.82 -12.54 3.65
N PHE A 196 21.22 -13.70 3.37
CA PHE A 196 21.37 -14.45 2.11
C PHE A 196 20.03 -14.79 1.47
N GLY A 197 19.06 -15.26 2.23
CA GLY A 197 17.75 -15.73 1.78
C GLY A 197 16.59 -15.17 2.58
N LYS A 198 15.39 -15.37 2.03
CA LYS A 198 14.14 -15.02 2.72
C LYS A 198 13.41 -16.29 3.09
N PHE A 199 12.89 -16.29 4.31
CA PHE A 199 12.18 -17.40 4.92
C PHE A 199 10.80 -16.97 5.41
N LYS A 200 9.90 -17.93 5.52
CA LYS A 200 8.52 -17.68 5.92
C LYS A 200 8.32 -17.80 7.42
N THR A 201 7.49 -16.91 7.95
CA THR A 201 6.87 -17.06 9.27
C THR A 201 5.44 -17.54 9.05
N ILE A 202 5.03 -18.59 9.75
CA ILE A 202 3.66 -19.12 9.74
C ILE A 202 3.09 -18.94 11.14
N ILE A 203 1.95 -18.28 11.25
CA ILE A 203 1.20 -18.12 12.49
C ILE A 203 -0.19 -18.67 12.21
N GLU A 204 -0.56 -19.75 12.91
CA GLU A 204 -1.86 -20.38 12.71
C GLU A 204 -2.96 -19.64 13.47
N ASP A 205 -4.22 -20.07 13.25
CA ASP A 205 -5.42 -19.40 13.74
C ASP A 205 -5.39 -19.17 15.25
N GLU A 206 -6.03 -18.09 15.71
CA GLU A 206 -6.24 -17.74 17.14
C GLU A 206 -4.95 -17.56 17.96
N ALA A 207 -3.78 -17.61 17.35
CA ALA A 207 -2.53 -17.40 18.06
C ALA A 207 -2.39 -15.95 18.56
N SER A 208 -1.74 -15.80 19.74
CA SER A 208 -1.50 -14.49 20.34
C SER A 208 0.00 -14.23 20.49
N ILE A 209 0.51 -13.23 19.80
CA ILE A 209 1.92 -12.84 19.85
C ILE A 209 2.05 -11.64 20.79
N GLY A 210 2.82 -11.79 21.85
CA GLY A 210 3.10 -10.73 22.81
C GLY A 210 3.93 -9.59 22.21
N SER A 211 3.81 -8.41 22.79
CA SER A 211 4.53 -7.21 22.32
C SER A 211 6.05 -7.37 22.34
N ASN A 212 6.75 -6.66 21.45
CA ASN A 212 8.22 -6.70 21.32
C ASN A 212 8.78 -8.10 21.08
N THR A 213 8.09 -8.92 20.32
CA THR A 213 8.50 -10.27 19.94
C THR A 213 9.24 -10.27 18.61
N ALA A 214 10.36 -10.97 18.54
CA ALA A 214 11.06 -11.30 17.30
C ALA A 214 10.76 -12.74 16.90
N LEU A 215 10.15 -12.93 15.71
CA LEU A 215 9.92 -14.26 15.13
C LEU A 215 10.98 -14.52 14.07
N VAL A 216 11.95 -15.38 14.37
CA VAL A 216 13.09 -15.65 13.48
C VAL A 216 12.73 -16.76 12.52
N ALA A 217 12.47 -16.37 11.26
CA ALA A 217 12.07 -17.32 10.22
C ALA A 217 13.25 -18.19 9.72
N PRO A 218 13.01 -19.47 9.33
CA PRO A 218 11.68 -20.08 9.25
C PRO A 218 11.15 -20.48 10.63
N VAL A 219 9.90 -20.15 10.93
CA VAL A 219 9.28 -20.49 12.20
C VAL A 219 7.77 -20.65 12.04
N LYS A 220 7.19 -21.60 12.74
CA LYS A 220 5.76 -21.86 12.81
C LYS A 220 5.25 -21.68 14.24
N ILE A 221 4.21 -20.87 14.40
CA ILE A 221 3.47 -20.70 15.65
C ILE A 221 2.14 -21.41 15.48
N GLY A 222 1.88 -22.42 16.29
CA GLY A 222 0.69 -23.25 16.21
C GLY A 222 -0.58 -22.52 16.63
N ALA A 223 -1.73 -23.09 16.23
CA ALA A 223 -3.04 -22.53 16.52
C ALA A 223 -3.26 -22.38 18.05
N GLY A 224 -3.89 -21.28 18.46
CA GLY A 224 -4.15 -20.99 19.88
C GLY A 224 -2.90 -20.74 20.73
N ALA A 225 -1.69 -20.80 20.16
CA ALA A 225 -0.46 -20.61 20.91
C ALA A 225 -0.29 -19.16 21.40
N ILE A 226 0.34 -19.01 22.57
CA ILE A 226 0.60 -17.70 23.19
C ILE A 226 2.11 -17.49 23.29
N ILE A 227 2.59 -16.43 22.65
CA ILE A 227 3.98 -16.00 22.78
C ILE A 227 4.05 -14.87 23.80
N GLY A 228 4.87 -15.06 24.85
CA GLY A 228 5.05 -14.03 25.87
C GLY A 228 5.80 -12.82 25.34
N ALA A 229 5.39 -11.62 25.76
CA ALA A 229 6.01 -10.36 25.36
C ALA A 229 7.53 -10.33 25.59
N GLY A 230 8.29 -9.68 24.68
CA GLY A 230 9.75 -9.58 24.75
C GLY A 230 10.49 -10.87 24.40
N SER A 231 9.84 -11.82 23.73
CA SER A 231 10.46 -13.09 23.36
C SER A 231 11.13 -13.03 21.99
N THR A 232 12.20 -13.82 21.82
CA THR A 232 12.81 -14.12 20.53
C THR A 232 12.59 -15.61 20.22
N ILE A 233 11.73 -15.91 19.26
CA ILE A 233 11.33 -17.28 18.92
C ILE A 233 12.12 -17.75 17.70
N THR A 234 12.89 -18.80 17.88
CA THR A 234 13.79 -19.37 16.87
C THR A 234 13.45 -20.81 16.49
N ALA A 235 12.40 -21.37 17.07
CA ALA A 235 11.93 -22.74 16.83
C ALA A 235 10.40 -22.75 16.81
N ASP A 236 9.82 -23.78 16.19
CA ASP A 236 8.38 -23.97 16.10
C ASP A 236 7.74 -24.10 17.49
N VAL A 237 6.56 -23.51 17.64
CA VAL A 237 5.75 -23.56 18.85
C VAL A 237 4.50 -24.41 18.57
N PRO A 238 4.24 -25.47 19.34
CA PRO A 238 3.07 -26.31 19.16
C PRO A 238 1.75 -25.57 19.38
N ASN A 239 0.63 -26.16 18.91
CA ASN A 239 -0.70 -25.65 19.18
C ASN A 239 -0.95 -25.54 20.69
N ASP A 240 -1.71 -24.53 21.09
CA ASP A 240 -2.13 -24.27 22.49
C ASP A 240 -0.97 -24.16 23.50
N ALA A 241 0.25 -23.99 23.01
CA ALA A 241 1.43 -23.86 23.89
C ALA A 241 1.69 -22.40 24.29
N ILE A 242 2.32 -22.23 25.44
CA ILE A 242 2.88 -20.93 25.87
C ILE A 242 4.39 -20.97 25.68
N ALA A 243 4.95 -20.06 24.89
CA ALA A 243 6.40 -19.95 24.70
C ALA A 243 6.92 -18.58 25.16
N THR A 244 8.03 -18.60 25.88
CA THR A 244 8.74 -17.40 26.34
C THR A 244 10.24 -17.61 26.30
N THR A 245 11.01 -16.58 25.97
CA THR A 245 12.50 -16.61 25.99
C THR A 245 13.09 -15.47 26.81
N ARG A 246 12.32 -14.94 27.77
CA ARG A 246 12.74 -13.84 28.64
C ARG A 246 13.69 -14.33 29.73
N SER A 247 14.75 -13.54 30.00
CA SER A 247 15.60 -13.76 31.18
C SER A 247 14.82 -13.52 32.47
N ALA A 248 15.30 -14.13 33.59
CA ALA A 248 14.79 -13.81 34.92
C ALA A 248 15.03 -12.32 35.23
N LEU A 249 14.08 -11.70 35.94
CA LEU A 249 14.22 -10.32 36.39
C LEU A 249 15.35 -10.23 37.45
N ASP A 250 16.40 -9.44 37.16
CA ASP A 250 17.47 -9.08 38.09
C ASP A 250 17.26 -7.63 38.56
N VAL A 251 16.97 -7.46 39.85
CA VAL A 251 16.78 -6.14 40.46
C VAL A 251 17.89 -5.88 41.48
N ARG A 252 18.73 -4.91 41.19
CA ARG A 252 19.81 -4.47 42.06
C ARG A 252 19.43 -3.20 42.78
N GLN A 253 19.11 -3.29 44.06
CA GLN A 253 18.73 -2.15 44.88
C GLN A 253 19.86 -1.13 44.96
N ASN A 254 19.52 0.16 44.80
CA ASN A 254 20.43 1.30 44.86
C ASN A 254 21.53 1.34 43.75
N ALA A 255 21.52 0.37 42.80
CA ALA A 255 22.51 0.33 41.73
C ALA A 255 22.46 1.60 40.85
N ALA A 256 21.28 2.15 40.63
CA ALA A 256 21.12 3.39 39.86
C ALA A 256 21.77 4.62 40.50
N ILE A 257 21.78 4.67 41.86
CA ILE A 257 22.47 5.74 42.58
C ILE A 257 24.00 5.60 42.40
N ARG A 258 24.52 4.38 42.57
CA ARG A 258 25.95 4.12 42.34
C ARG A 258 26.39 4.44 40.91
N TYR A 259 25.57 4.04 39.91
CA TYR A 259 25.85 4.32 38.49
C TYR A 259 25.89 5.83 38.18
N ARG A 260 25.00 6.62 38.77
CA ARG A 260 25.02 8.08 38.60
C ARG A 260 26.23 8.72 39.27
N ASN A 261 26.53 8.33 40.48
CA ASN A 261 27.67 8.88 41.22
C ASN A 261 29.01 8.62 40.52
N GLN A 262 29.21 7.44 39.92
CA GLN A 262 30.43 7.12 39.17
C GLN A 262 30.59 7.96 37.88
N ARG A 263 29.53 8.52 37.31
CA ARG A 263 29.61 9.36 36.09
C ARG A 263 29.76 10.85 36.37
N TYR A 264 29.53 11.30 37.60
CA TYR A 264 29.56 12.71 37.99
C TYR A 264 30.64 13.04 38.99
N GLU A 265 31.61 12.14 39.23
CA GLU A 265 32.86 12.57 39.88
C GLU A 265 33.67 13.35 38.87
N PRO A 266 33.89 14.70 39.10
CA PRO A 266 34.77 15.48 38.25
C PRO A 266 36.19 14.97 38.44
N SER A 267 36.87 14.64 37.32
CA SER A 267 38.29 14.34 37.26
C SER A 267 39.14 15.53 37.65
#